data_61cce1061c71fb6b4649772a0d7ca288
#
_entry.id   61cce1061c71fb6b4649772a0d7ca288
#
_cell.length_a   1.000
_cell.length_b   1.000
_cell.length_c   1.000
_cell.angle_alpha   90.00
_cell.angle_beta   90.00
_cell.angle_gamma   90.00
#
_symmetry.space_group_name_H-M   'P 1'
#
loop_
_entity.id
_entity.type
_entity.pdbx_description
1 polymer ?
#
loop_
_entity_poly.entity_id
_entity_poly.type
_entity_poly.pdbx_seq_one_letter_code
_entity_poly.pdbx_strand_id
1 'polypeptide(L)'
;MNKIIRIRTAWLMALLLSSGSSMAQDKAMNTIKLTNFSELQQYFHYEAGKPVIISGHRGGMLPGFPENTIEAMGKTLTILPSFFEIDPRLTKDSALVLMHDAKLDRTTTFKGKVSDYTYAELQKARVKDRQGNVTTFKIPTLEEALEWGKDKTIFNLDNKGIPWQRYVDMLKDGRYSNIVLSVRSMKEALFYYERLDKVMLCVAIQNQTDLDAFIATKIPFNRIMAYVGYTMNPAHESVYTYLRNRGVMCFISIHPTADKKKTDLEKVKAYSEELIKKPDIIETDYPAFFMNEK
;
A
#
# COMPACT_ATOMS: atom_id res chain seq x y z
N MET A 1 -28.36 4.40 -4.74
CA MET A 1 -28.16 4.99 -3.39
C MET A 1 -26.66 4.94 -3.11
N ASN A 2 -25.99 6.09 -3.21
CA ASN A 2 -24.55 6.21 -2.99
C ASN A 2 -24.25 5.95 -1.51
N LYS A 3 -23.54 4.86 -1.21
CA LYS A 3 -22.94 4.64 0.12
C LYS A 3 -21.77 5.61 0.27
N ILE A 4 -22.05 6.74 0.91
CA ILE A 4 -21.04 7.73 1.29
C ILE A 4 -20.22 7.10 2.41
N ILE A 5 -18.89 7.01 2.23
CA ILE A 5 -17.97 6.67 3.32
C ILE A 5 -18.10 7.77 4.37
N ARG A 6 -18.60 7.42 5.57
CA ARG A 6 -18.69 8.35 6.70
C ARG A 6 -17.46 8.20 7.58
N ILE A 7 -16.79 9.30 7.84
CA ILE A 7 -15.59 9.38 8.69
C ILE A 7 -16.01 9.64 10.13
N ARG A 8 -15.54 8.81 11.07
CA ARG A 8 -15.89 8.92 12.51
C ARG A 8 -14.86 9.70 13.31
N THR A 9 -15.32 10.65 14.12
CA THR A 9 -14.55 11.43 15.10
C THR A 9 -14.50 10.82 16.51
N ALA A 10 -15.15 9.68 16.82
CA ALA A 10 -15.57 9.36 18.18
C ALA A 10 -14.94 8.14 18.86
N TRP A 11 -13.83 7.52 18.37
CA TRP A 11 -13.37 6.24 18.92
C TRP A 11 -11.93 6.15 19.43
N LEU A 12 -11.28 7.27 19.73
CA LEU A 12 -9.92 7.23 20.32
C LEU A 12 -9.88 7.21 21.86
N MET A 13 -11.01 7.28 22.57
CA MET A 13 -11.03 7.35 24.05
C MET A 13 -11.41 6.07 24.81
N ALA A 14 -11.71 4.96 24.16
CA ALA A 14 -12.25 3.77 24.84
C ALA A 14 -11.31 2.56 24.92
N LEU A 15 -10.01 2.69 24.65
CA LEU A 15 -9.07 1.56 24.65
C LEU A 15 -8.02 1.58 25.79
N LEU A 16 -8.23 2.39 26.82
CA LEU A 16 -7.43 2.35 28.04
C LEU A 16 -8.31 1.87 29.20
N LEU A 17 -7.89 0.78 29.84
CA LEU A 17 -8.38 0.13 31.06
C LEU A 17 -9.33 -1.06 30.87
N SER A 18 -8.74 -2.22 30.57
CA SER A 18 -9.15 -3.48 31.22
C SER A 18 -7.98 -4.46 31.17
N SER A 19 -7.24 -4.54 32.27
CA SER A 19 -6.38 -5.67 32.61
C SER A 19 -7.28 -6.86 33.00
N GLY A 20 -7.71 -7.60 32.03
CA GLY A 20 -8.41 -8.85 32.15
C GLY A 20 -7.89 -9.78 31.08
N SER A 21 -7.31 -10.92 31.45
CA SER A 21 -6.93 -12.02 30.55
C SER A 21 -8.19 -12.56 29.85
N SER A 22 -8.64 -11.87 28.86
CA SER A 22 -9.65 -12.34 27.89
C SER A 22 -8.86 -12.92 26.73
N MET A 23 -9.05 -14.21 26.46
CA MET A 23 -8.69 -14.80 25.18
C MET A 23 -9.28 -13.89 24.09
N ALA A 24 -8.41 -13.11 23.42
CA ALA A 24 -8.82 -12.24 22.34
C ALA A 24 -9.40 -13.14 21.26
N GLN A 25 -10.71 -13.09 21.08
CA GLN A 25 -11.39 -13.72 19.99
C GLN A 25 -10.75 -13.14 18.72
N ASP A 26 -10.03 -13.95 17.94
CA ASP A 26 -9.39 -13.53 16.68
C ASP A 26 -10.46 -12.91 15.79
N LYS A 27 -10.47 -11.59 15.72
CA LYS A 27 -11.45 -10.89 14.90
C LYS A 27 -11.17 -11.26 13.43
N ALA A 28 -12.17 -11.81 12.75
CA ALA A 28 -12.05 -12.22 11.35
C ALA A 28 -11.49 -11.05 10.50
N MET A 29 -10.51 -11.35 9.66
CA MET A 29 -9.91 -10.36 8.76
C MET A 29 -10.86 -10.06 7.58
N ASN A 30 -10.91 -8.79 7.17
CA ASN A 30 -11.57 -8.34 5.96
C ASN A 30 -10.63 -8.57 4.76
N THR A 31 -10.60 -9.79 4.25
CA THR A 31 -9.63 -10.20 3.23
C THR A 31 -10.05 -9.83 1.81
N ILE A 32 -9.06 -9.57 0.96
CA ILE A 32 -9.17 -9.46 -0.49
C ILE A 32 -8.63 -10.78 -1.06
N LYS A 33 -9.53 -11.66 -1.49
CA LYS A 33 -9.15 -12.97 -2.02
C LYS A 33 -9.02 -12.90 -3.54
N LEU A 34 -7.83 -13.23 -4.04
CA LEU A 34 -7.54 -13.31 -5.46
C LEU A 34 -6.88 -14.66 -5.72
N THR A 35 -7.40 -15.40 -6.70
CA THR A 35 -6.89 -16.73 -7.07
C THR A 35 -6.02 -16.69 -8.33
N ASN A 36 -6.14 -15.61 -9.12
CA ASN A 36 -5.44 -15.48 -10.39
C ASN A 36 -5.26 -14.03 -10.81
N PHE A 37 -4.45 -13.81 -11.83
CA PHE A 37 -4.13 -12.48 -12.34
C PHE A 37 -5.34 -11.73 -12.94
N SER A 38 -6.29 -12.43 -13.56
CA SER A 38 -7.49 -11.79 -14.10
C SER A 38 -8.34 -11.16 -13.00
N GLU A 39 -8.40 -11.79 -11.83
CA GLU A 39 -9.11 -11.23 -10.68
C GLU A 39 -8.41 -9.99 -10.12
N LEU A 40 -7.06 -9.93 -10.15
CA LEU A 40 -6.30 -8.73 -9.81
C LEU A 40 -6.62 -7.58 -10.78
N GLN A 41 -6.67 -7.87 -12.09
CA GLN A 41 -7.06 -6.88 -13.09
C GLN A 41 -8.49 -6.39 -12.87
N GLN A 42 -9.44 -7.29 -12.59
CA GLN A 42 -10.83 -6.93 -12.30
C GLN A 42 -10.96 -6.14 -10.99
N TYR A 43 -10.17 -6.45 -9.99
CA TYR A 43 -10.15 -5.71 -8.73
C TYR A 43 -9.80 -4.23 -8.93
N PHE A 44 -8.80 -3.93 -9.78
CA PHE A 44 -8.39 -2.57 -10.12
C PHE A 44 -9.06 -2.01 -11.38
N HIS A 45 -10.06 -2.70 -11.93
CA HIS A 45 -10.85 -2.15 -13.03
C HIS A 45 -11.80 -1.06 -12.53
N TYR A 46 -11.75 0.13 -13.16
CA TYR A 46 -12.66 1.22 -12.84
C TYR A 46 -14.08 0.89 -13.26
N GLU A 47 -15.01 1.07 -12.36
CA GLU A 47 -16.45 1.01 -12.58
C GLU A 47 -17.11 2.19 -11.87
N ALA A 48 -18.01 2.89 -12.57
CA ALA A 48 -18.71 4.02 -11.97
C ALA A 48 -19.56 3.56 -10.77
N GLY A 49 -19.38 4.24 -9.62
CA GLY A 49 -20.09 3.89 -8.39
C GLY A 49 -19.44 2.80 -7.55
N LYS A 50 -18.31 2.23 -7.97
CA LYS A 50 -17.50 1.34 -7.14
C LYS A 50 -17.02 2.10 -5.89
N PRO A 51 -17.06 1.49 -4.70
CA PRO A 51 -16.52 2.11 -3.49
C PRO A 51 -15.04 2.43 -3.64
N VAL A 52 -14.59 3.53 -3.01
CA VAL A 52 -13.17 3.88 -2.94
C VAL A 52 -12.39 2.74 -2.28
N ILE A 53 -11.31 2.32 -2.92
CA ILE A 53 -10.40 1.30 -2.41
C ILE A 53 -9.37 1.97 -1.50
N ILE A 54 -9.09 1.37 -0.35
CA ILE A 54 -8.11 1.90 0.61
C ILE A 54 -6.81 1.11 0.53
N SER A 55 -5.69 1.84 0.37
CA SER A 55 -4.33 1.35 0.49
C SER A 55 -3.73 1.76 1.82
N GLY A 56 -3.27 0.81 2.61
CA GLY A 56 -2.49 1.09 3.81
C GLY A 56 -1.04 1.36 3.45
N HIS A 57 -0.58 2.63 3.53
CA HIS A 57 0.81 2.99 3.32
C HIS A 57 1.69 2.31 4.37
N ARG A 58 2.65 1.49 3.92
CA ARG A 58 3.52 0.63 4.75
C ARG A 58 2.78 -0.31 5.71
N GLY A 59 1.59 -0.77 5.29
CA GLY A 59 0.76 -1.65 6.10
C GLY A 59 -0.27 -0.96 6.99
N GLY A 60 -0.30 0.39 7.01
CA GLY A 60 -1.09 1.20 7.94
C GLY A 60 -0.37 1.39 9.28
N MET A 61 -0.51 2.57 9.88
CA MET A 61 0.23 2.95 11.09
C MET A 61 -0.70 3.08 12.29
N LEU A 62 -1.07 1.96 12.87
CA LEU A 62 -1.83 1.90 14.11
C LEU A 62 -0.88 1.94 15.34
N PRO A 63 -1.29 2.54 16.48
CA PRO A 63 -0.50 2.50 17.70
C PRO A 63 -0.12 1.07 18.09
N GLY A 64 1.16 0.83 18.40
CA GLY A 64 1.70 -0.49 18.72
C GLY A 64 1.95 -1.40 17.52
N PHE A 65 1.64 -0.96 16.28
CA PHE A 65 1.84 -1.72 15.05
C PHE A 65 2.77 -0.94 14.10
N PRO A 66 4.06 -1.32 14.04
CA PRO A 66 5.08 -0.64 13.23
C PRO A 66 4.84 -0.76 11.73
N GLU A 67 5.26 0.27 11.00
CA GLU A 67 5.28 0.26 9.54
C GLU A 67 6.05 -0.94 8.97
N ASN A 68 5.66 -1.43 7.78
CA ASN A 68 6.32 -2.51 7.06
C ASN A 68 6.40 -3.83 7.85
N THR A 69 5.39 -4.13 8.68
CA THR A 69 5.29 -5.41 9.39
C THR A 69 4.00 -6.16 9.02
N ILE A 70 4.09 -7.49 9.05
CA ILE A 70 2.93 -8.38 8.82
C ILE A 70 1.85 -8.11 9.87
N GLU A 71 2.24 -7.82 11.11
CA GLU A 71 1.34 -7.54 12.22
C GLU A 71 0.53 -6.24 11.98
N ALA A 72 1.16 -5.19 11.42
CA ALA A 72 0.45 -3.95 11.08
C ALA A 72 -0.59 -4.20 9.98
N MET A 73 -0.21 -4.91 8.93
CA MET A 73 -1.12 -5.31 7.84
C MET A 73 -2.27 -6.17 8.36
N GLY A 74 -1.97 -7.18 9.17
CA GLY A 74 -2.98 -8.04 9.81
C GLY A 74 -3.93 -7.24 10.70
N LYS A 75 -3.41 -6.31 11.49
CA LYS A 75 -4.24 -5.42 12.32
C LYS A 75 -5.15 -4.54 11.48
N THR A 76 -4.65 -3.96 10.40
CA THR A 76 -5.47 -3.17 9.47
C THR A 76 -6.60 -4.00 8.89
N LEU A 77 -6.34 -5.24 8.45
CA LEU A 77 -7.38 -6.13 7.91
C LEU A 77 -8.43 -6.53 8.96
N THR A 78 -8.16 -6.47 10.25
CA THR A 78 -9.23 -6.65 11.26
C THR A 78 -10.22 -5.50 11.31
N ILE A 79 -9.91 -4.37 10.66
CA ILE A 79 -10.72 -3.14 10.66
C ILE A 79 -11.48 -2.99 9.34
N LEU A 80 -10.77 -3.05 8.20
CA LEU A 80 -11.36 -2.88 6.87
C LEU A 80 -10.56 -3.69 5.82
N PRO A 81 -11.17 -4.04 4.68
CA PRO A 81 -10.42 -4.57 3.56
C PRO A 81 -9.46 -3.48 3.03
N SER A 82 -8.20 -3.83 2.86
CA SER A 82 -7.15 -2.93 2.39
C SER A 82 -6.13 -3.70 1.58
N PHE A 83 -5.57 -3.09 0.54
CA PHE A 83 -4.28 -3.52 0.01
C PHE A 83 -3.17 -2.65 0.63
N PHE A 84 -1.91 -3.04 0.44
CA PHE A 84 -0.80 -2.36 1.13
C PHE A 84 0.30 -1.97 0.15
N GLU A 85 0.76 -0.73 0.28
CA GLU A 85 2.08 -0.35 -0.21
C GLU A 85 3.11 -0.83 0.82
N ILE A 86 4.21 -1.42 0.34
CA ILE A 86 5.33 -1.91 1.16
C ILE A 86 6.66 -1.67 0.46
N ASP A 87 7.74 -1.59 1.26
CA ASP A 87 9.06 -1.10 0.86
C ASP A 87 10.13 -2.21 0.89
N PRO A 88 10.29 -3.03 -0.14
CA PRO A 88 11.38 -4.01 -0.17
C PRO A 88 12.76 -3.36 -0.30
N ARG A 89 13.74 -3.90 0.44
CA ARG A 89 15.14 -3.45 0.43
C ARG A 89 16.10 -4.63 0.60
N LEU A 90 17.29 -4.55 0.01
CA LEU A 90 18.32 -5.59 0.10
C LEU A 90 19.15 -5.48 1.39
N THR A 91 19.38 -6.62 2.02
CA THR A 91 20.38 -6.85 3.07
C THR A 91 21.76 -7.10 2.47
N LYS A 92 22.79 -7.20 3.34
CA LYS A 92 24.17 -7.54 2.94
C LYS A 92 24.27 -8.88 2.21
N ASP A 93 23.50 -9.87 2.62
CA ASP A 93 23.43 -11.21 2.03
C ASP A 93 22.32 -11.35 0.97
N SER A 94 21.85 -10.19 0.43
CA SER A 94 20.88 -10.12 -0.67
C SER A 94 19.50 -10.69 -0.37
N ALA A 95 19.12 -10.84 0.91
CA ALA A 95 17.73 -11.10 1.27
C ALA A 95 16.88 -9.82 1.06
N LEU A 96 15.63 -9.98 0.65
CA LEU A 96 14.67 -8.88 0.52
C LEU A 96 13.90 -8.74 1.84
N VAL A 97 14.06 -7.60 2.53
CA VAL A 97 13.35 -7.27 3.77
C VAL A 97 12.47 -6.05 3.58
N LEU A 98 11.43 -5.90 4.40
CA LEU A 98 10.57 -4.74 4.36
C LEU A 98 11.13 -3.62 5.24
N MET A 99 11.57 -2.53 4.62
CA MET A 99 12.14 -1.36 5.31
C MET A 99 12.13 -0.14 4.40
N HIS A 100 11.46 0.93 4.83
CA HIS A 100 11.41 2.15 4.03
C HIS A 100 12.78 2.86 3.98
N ASP A 101 13.38 3.15 5.13
CA ASP A 101 14.62 3.89 5.21
C ASP A 101 15.83 3.03 4.82
N ALA A 102 16.85 3.65 4.27
CA ALA A 102 18.12 2.97 4.05
C ALA A 102 18.84 2.63 5.37
N LYS A 103 18.49 3.33 6.47
CA LYS A 103 19.02 3.13 7.82
C LYS A 103 17.97 2.57 8.77
N LEU A 104 18.41 1.77 9.73
CA LEU A 104 17.61 1.09 10.74
C LEU A 104 17.17 2.00 11.90
N ASP A 105 17.80 3.16 12.04
CA ASP A 105 17.81 4.01 13.24
C ASP A 105 16.43 4.47 13.70
N ARG A 106 15.55 4.84 12.76
CA ARG A 106 14.23 5.41 13.07
C ARG A 106 13.25 4.34 13.55
N THR A 107 13.18 3.22 12.84
CA THR A 107 12.12 2.23 13.00
C THR A 107 12.55 0.96 13.71
N THR A 108 13.82 0.86 14.15
CA THR A 108 14.32 -0.34 14.83
C THR A 108 15.19 -0.03 16.03
N THR A 109 15.56 -1.07 16.80
CA THR A 109 16.55 -1.01 17.89
C THR A 109 17.99 -1.00 17.39
N PHE A 110 18.22 -1.27 16.07
CA PHE A 110 19.54 -1.24 15.46
C PHE A 110 19.82 0.12 14.85
N LYS A 111 21.09 0.35 14.45
CA LYS A 111 21.59 1.57 13.80
C LYS A 111 22.39 1.20 12.57
N GLY A 112 22.60 2.17 11.67
CA GLY A 112 23.36 1.98 10.45
C GLY A 112 22.50 1.52 9.27
N LYS A 113 23.12 1.12 8.17
CA LYS A 113 22.40 0.78 6.94
C LYS A 113 21.87 -0.64 6.96
N VAL A 114 20.72 -0.89 6.35
CA VAL A 114 20.17 -2.23 6.13
C VAL A 114 21.17 -3.12 5.38
N SER A 115 21.86 -2.56 4.38
CA SER A 115 22.87 -3.26 3.57
C SER A 115 24.16 -3.65 4.31
N ASP A 116 24.35 -3.20 5.54
CA ASP A 116 25.53 -3.54 6.36
C ASP A 116 25.33 -4.85 7.13
N TYR A 117 24.07 -5.33 7.23
CA TYR A 117 23.65 -6.49 8.00
C TYR A 117 23.12 -7.62 7.12
N THR A 118 23.43 -8.86 7.52
CA THR A 118 22.75 -10.05 6.99
C THR A 118 21.33 -10.13 7.56
N TYR A 119 20.45 -10.91 6.90
CA TYR A 119 19.10 -11.11 7.43
C TYR A 119 19.12 -11.77 8.83
N ALA A 120 20.02 -12.75 9.04
CA ALA A 120 20.16 -13.40 10.35
C ALA A 120 20.52 -12.41 11.47
N GLU A 121 21.35 -11.40 11.18
CA GLU A 121 21.69 -10.34 12.14
C GLU A 121 20.46 -9.45 12.40
N LEU A 122 19.71 -9.07 11.35
CA LEU A 122 18.51 -8.24 11.46
C LEU A 122 17.39 -8.90 12.28
N GLN A 123 17.33 -10.23 12.36
CA GLN A 123 16.36 -10.94 13.21
C GLN A 123 16.53 -10.68 14.71
N LYS A 124 17.68 -10.15 15.14
CA LYS A 124 17.93 -9.73 16.53
C LYS A 124 17.36 -8.33 16.82
N ALA A 125 17.10 -7.52 15.79
CA ALA A 125 16.47 -6.23 15.94
C ALA A 125 14.99 -6.37 16.33
N ARG A 126 14.46 -5.33 16.97
CA ARG A 126 13.04 -5.15 17.20
C ARG A 126 12.58 -3.88 16.51
N VAL A 127 11.41 -3.92 15.91
CA VAL A 127 10.84 -2.74 15.25
C VAL A 127 10.13 -1.85 16.28
N LYS A 128 10.14 -0.56 16.00
CA LYS A 128 9.51 0.48 16.80
C LYS A 128 8.24 0.97 16.12
N ASP A 129 7.20 1.23 16.90
CA ASP A 129 6.02 1.90 16.40
C ASP A 129 6.31 3.38 16.08
N ARG A 130 5.32 4.08 15.53
CA ARG A 130 5.45 5.50 15.15
C ARG A 130 5.77 6.43 16.33
N GLN A 131 5.41 6.05 17.56
CA GLN A 131 5.70 6.77 18.78
C GLN A 131 7.13 6.49 19.29
N GLY A 132 7.86 5.56 18.67
CA GLY A 132 9.20 5.13 19.08
C GLY A 132 9.21 4.02 20.13
N ASN A 133 8.05 3.46 20.49
CA ASN A 133 7.97 2.35 21.42
C ASN A 133 8.50 1.08 20.76
N VAL A 134 9.39 0.37 21.45
CA VAL A 134 9.93 -0.92 20.99
C VAL A 134 8.84 -1.98 21.12
N THR A 135 8.60 -2.71 20.04
CA THR A 135 7.66 -3.83 20.02
C THR A 135 8.41 -5.17 20.11
N THR A 136 7.69 -6.28 20.17
CA THR A 136 8.25 -7.64 20.06
C THR A 136 8.43 -8.07 18.61
N PHE A 137 7.92 -7.30 17.65
CA PHE A 137 7.91 -7.66 16.25
C PHE A 137 9.30 -7.52 15.60
N LYS A 138 9.49 -8.22 14.50
CA LYS A 138 10.75 -8.29 13.77
C LYS A 138 10.59 -7.66 12.38
N ILE A 139 11.71 -7.44 11.71
CA ILE A 139 11.73 -7.05 10.30
C ILE A 139 11.38 -8.30 9.47
N PRO A 140 10.26 -8.33 8.72
CA PRO A 140 9.92 -9.47 7.88
C PRO A 140 10.70 -9.43 6.56
N THR A 141 10.89 -10.60 5.94
CA THR A 141 11.25 -10.66 4.52
C THR A 141 10.07 -10.31 3.63
N LEU A 142 10.35 -9.90 2.40
CA LEU A 142 9.33 -9.75 1.37
C LEU A 142 8.60 -11.08 1.13
N GLU A 143 9.33 -12.20 1.08
CA GLU A 143 8.74 -13.53 0.85
C GLU A 143 7.78 -13.92 1.97
N GLU A 144 8.13 -13.71 3.24
CA GLU A 144 7.24 -13.94 4.38
C GLU A 144 5.96 -13.12 4.27
N ALA A 145 6.07 -11.85 3.88
CA ALA A 145 4.90 -10.98 3.69
C ALA A 145 4.02 -11.45 2.51
N LEU A 146 4.62 -11.82 1.38
CA LEU A 146 3.90 -12.30 0.20
C LEU A 146 3.18 -13.62 0.47
N GLU A 147 3.84 -14.58 1.15
CA GLU A 147 3.21 -15.85 1.54
C GLU A 147 2.07 -15.63 2.55
N TRP A 148 2.29 -14.77 3.55
CA TRP A 148 1.22 -14.41 4.49
C TRP A 148 0.02 -13.76 3.78
N GLY A 149 0.28 -12.91 2.79
CA GLY A 149 -0.74 -12.12 2.08
C GLY A 149 -1.53 -12.90 1.05
N LYS A 150 -1.12 -14.13 0.68
CA LYS A 150 -1.91 -14.99 -0.20
C LYS A 150 -3.34 -15.13 0.33
N ASP A 151 -4.33 -14.97 -0.52
CA ASP A 151 -5.77 -15.04 -0.18
C ASP A 151 -6.23 -14.03 0.89
N LYS A 152 -5.40 -13.02 1.23
CA LYS A 152 -5.73 -12.01 2.24
C LYS A 152 -5.70 -10.58 1.71
N THR A 153 -4.71 -10.25 0.86
CA THR A 153 -4.50 -8.87 0.43
C THR A 153 -3.67 -8.79 -0.84
N ILE A 154 -3.52 -7.56 -1.36
CA ILE A 154 -2.67 -7.22 -2.51
C ILE A 154 -1.52 -6.35 -1.99
N PHE A 155 -0.36 -6.48 -2.61
CA PHE A 155 0.82 -5.66 -2.31
C PHE A 155 1.20 -4.79 -3.50
N ASN A 156 1.38 -3.50 -3.26
CA ASN A 156 2.04 -2.56 -4.15
C ASN A 156 3.49 -2.39 -3.67
N LEU A 157 4.46 -2.88 -4.45
CA LEU A 157 5.86 -2.87 -4.08
C LEU A 157 6.52 -1.57 -4.53
N ASP A 158 6.94 -0.71 -3.59
CA ASP A 158 7.76 0.48 -3.88
C ASP A 158 9.24 0.12 -3.82
N ASN A 159 9.89 0.15 -4.97
CA ASN A 159 11.30 -0.25 -5.11
C ASN A 159 12.26 0.73 -4.40
N LYS A 160 12.97 0.25 -3.38
CA LYS A 160 13.99 1.00 -2.63
C LYS A 160 15.42 0.71 -3.10
N GLY A 161 15.64 0.70 -4.42
CA GLY A 161 16.97 0.53 -5.02
C GLY A 161 17.35 -0.92 -5.31
N ILE A 162 16.38 -1.79 -5.42
CA ILE A 162 16.58 -3.19 -5.84
C ILE A 162 16.74 -3.21 -7.37
N PRO A 163 17.71 -3.95 -7.92
CA PRO A 163 17.80 -4.15 -9.37
C PRO A 163 16.50 -4.74 -9.94
N TRP A 164 15.98 -4.16 -10.99
CA TRP A 164 14.68 -4.56 -11.59
C TRP A 164 14.62 -6.05 -11.93
N GLN A 165 15.75 -6.62 -12.36
CA GLN A 165 15.84 -8.04 -12.68
C GLN A 165 15.51 -8.95 -11.49
N ARG A 166 15.78 -8.52 -10.24
CA ARG A 166 15.44 -9.30 -9.03
C ARG A 166 13.92 -9.50 -8.88
N TYR A 167 13.11 -8.49 -9.22
CA TYR A 167 11.66 -8.64 -9.24
C TYR A 167 11.21 -9.58 -10.36
N VAL A 168 11.82 -9.47 -11.55
CA VAL A 168 11.52 -10.40 -12.66
C VAL A 168 11.82 -11.83 -12.24
N ASP A 169 13.00 -12.10 -11.67
CA ASP A 169 13.39 -13.44 -11.24
C ASP A 169 12.48 -14.02 -10.15
N MET A 170 11.97 -13.17 -9.26
CA MET A 170 11.06 -13.56 -8.21
C MET A 170 9.63 -13.83 -8.72
N LEU A 171 9.17 -13.10 -9.75
CA LEU A 171 7.77 -13.10 -10.18
C LEU A 171 7.49 -13.91 -11.45
N LYS A 172 8.52 -14.28 -12.21
CA LYS A 172 8.38 -14.95 -13.52
C LYS A 172 7.69 -16.31 -13.49
N ASP A 173 7.71 -17.00 -12.35
CA ASP A 173 7.03 -18.29 -12.18
C ASP A 173 5.52 -18.15 -11.93
N GLY A 174 5.03 -16.91 -11.71
CA GLY A 174 3.62 -16.60 -11.54
C GLY A 174 2.99 -17.09 -10.22
N ARG A 175 3.81 -17.47 -9.23
CA ARG A 175 3.32 -17.99 -7.92
C ARG A 175 2.59 -16.93 -7.07
N TYR A 176 2.74 -15.64 -7.40
CA TYR A 176 2.07 -14.54 -6.73
C TYR A 176 1.15 -13.80 -7.71
N SER A 177 -0.16 -13.89 -7.49
CA SER A 177 -1.19 -13.22 -8.29
C SER A 177 -1.66 -11.89 -7.71
N ASN A 178 -1.13 -11.50 -6.55
CA ASN A 178 -1.59 -10.38 -5.73
C ASN A 178 -0.57 -9.24 -5.63
N ILE A 179 0.24 -9.02 -6.69
CA ILE A 179 1.31 -8.02 -6.69
C ILE A 179 1.06 -6.95 -7.76
N VAL A 180 1.28 -5.70 -7.35
CA VAL A 180 1.45 -4.52 -8.20
C VAL A 180 2.87 -4.01 -8.01
N LEU A 181 3.55 -3.58 -9.07
CA LEU A 181 4.86 -2.94 -9.00
C LEU A 181 4.72 -1.44 -9.21
N SER A 182 5.11 -0.63 -8.22
CA SER A 182 5.29 0.81 -8.40
C SER A 182 6.48 1.09 -9.30
N VAL A 183 6.26 1.84 -10.37
CA VAL A 183 7.29 2.19 -11.34
C VAL A 183 7.55 3.69 -11.36
N ARG A 184 8.83 4.07 -11.51
CA ARG A 184 9.28 5.46 -11.45
C ARG A 184 9.54 6.07 -12.84
N SER A 185 9.43 5.26 -13.89
CA SER A 185 9.62 5.71 -15.27
C SER A 185 8.92 4.78 -16.26
N MET A 186 8.62 5.28 -17.45
CA MET A 186 8.09 4.47 -18.55
C MET A 186 9.10 3.39 -19.01
N LYS A 187 10.39 3.65 -18.86
CA LYS A 187 11.45 2.64 -19.12
C LYS A 187 11.35 1.47 -18.15
N GLU A 188 11.11 1.73 -16.87
CA GLU A 188 10.91 0.69 -15.85
C GLU A 188 9.60 -0.07 -16.09
N ALA A 189 8.52 0.64 -16.43
CA ALA A 189 7.25 0.02 -16.79
C ALA A 189 7.39 -0.97 -17.97
N LEU A 190 8.05 -0.56 -19.04
CA LEU A 190 8.35 -1.41 -20.20
C LEU A 190 9.21 -2.59 -19.82
N PHE A 191 10.25 -2.38 -18.99
CA PHE A 191 11.15 -3.45 -18.56
C PHE A 191 10.39 -4.59 -17.88
N TYR A 192 9.45 -4.28 -16.98
CA TYR A 192 8.63 -5.29 -16.31
C TYR A 192 7.58 -5.88 -17.24
N TYR A 193 6.88 -5.05 -18.01
CA TYR A 193 5.82 -5.50 -18.91
C TYR A 193 6.32 -6.50 -19.96
N GLU A 194 7.50 -6.28 -20.53
CA GLU A 194 8.11 -7.15 -21.54
C GLU A 194 8.61 -8.50 -20.98
N ARG A 195 8.80 -8.62 -19.66
CA ARG A 195 9.42 -9.78 -19.01
C ARG A 195 8.48 -10.56 -18.07
N LEU A 196 7.33 -9.97 -17.77
CA LEU A 196 6.34 -10.55 -16.86
C LEU A 196 4.96 -10.57 -17.51
N ASP A 197 4.48 -11.75 -17.88
CA ASP A 197 3.17 -11.93 -18.50
C ASP A 197 2.02 -11.54 -17.56
N LYS A 198 2.22 -11.69 -16.24
CA LYS A 198 1.21 -11.48 -15.20
C LYS A 198 1.69 -10.44 -14.20
N VAL A 199 1.72 -9.16 -14.61
CA VAL A 199 2.10 -8.04 -13.72
C VAL A 199 1.12 -6.88 -13.86
N MET A 200 0.68 -6.33 -12.74
CA MET A 200 0.04 -5.02 -12.66
C MET A 200 1.10 -3.98 -12.28
N LEU A 201 0.99 -2.77 -12.84
CA LEU A 201 1.90 -1.66 -12.57
C LEU A 201 1.14 -0.49 -11.96
N CYS A 202 1.74 0.17 -10.99
CA CYS A 202 1.33 1.49 -10.53
C CYS A 202 2.19 2.53 -11.25
N VAL A 203 1.59 3.25 -12.20
CA VAL A 203 2.28 4.20 -13.09
C VAL A 203 1.88 5.62 -12.73
N ALA A 204 2.87 6.52 -12.58
CA ALA A 204 2.58 7.95 -12.40
C ALA A 204 2.07 8.57 -13.70
N ILE A 205 0.81 9.03 -13.69
CA ILE A 205 0.15 9.74 -14.79
C ILE A 205 -0.59 10.95 -14.19
N GLN A 206 0.16 12.04 -13.97
CA GLN A 206 -0.35 13.20 -13.23
C GLN A 206 -0.90 14.32 -14.14
N ASN A 207 -0.56 14.26 -15.43
CA ASN A 207 -0.93 15.28 -16.41
C ASN A 207 -0.95 14.68 -17.83
N GLN A 208 -1.27 15.52 -18.84
CA GLN A 208 -1.35 15.08 -20.23
C GLN A 208 -0.01 14.57 -20.78
N THR A 209 1.11 15.18 -20.41
CA THR A 209 2.45 14.74 -20.86
C THR A 209 2.77 13.32 -20.37
N ASP A 210 2.43 13.00 -19.11
CA ASP A 210 2.61 11.66 -18.57
C ASP A 210 1.70 10.64 -19.27
N LEU A 211 0.44 11.03 -19.55
CA LEU A 211 -0.50 10.20 -20.29
C LEU A 211 0.00 9.89 -21.71
N ASP A 212 0.48 10.90 -22.43
CA ASP A 212 1.02 10.73 -23.79
C ASP A 212 2.26 9.83 -23.77
N ALA A 213 3.13 10.00 -22.78
CA ALA A 213 4.29 9.14 -22.58
C ALA A 213 3.89 7.68 -22.27
N PHE A 214 2.84 7.47 -21.48
CA PHE A 214 2.32 6.12 -21.22
C PHE A 214 1.72 5.49 -22.48
N ILE A 215 0.89 6.23 -23.24
CA ILE A 215 0.31 5.75 -24.51
C ILE A 215 1.40 5.31 -25.49
N ALA A 216 2.51 6.04 -25.56
CA ALA A 216 3.64 5.70 -26.42
C ALA A 216 4.30 4.35 -26.06
N THR A 217 4.17 3.87 -24.83
CA THR A 217 4.69 2.55 -24.41
C THR A 217 3.93 1.38 -25.02
N LYS A 218 2.68 1.58 -25.45
CA LYS A 218 1.75 0.53 -25.89
C LYS A 218 1.41 -0.53 -24.83
N ILE A 219 1.72 -0.30 -23.55
CA ILE A 219 1.27 -1.14 -22.45
C ILE A 219 -0.26 -1.05 -22.37
N PRO A 220 -0.99 -2.18 -22.32
CA PRO A 220 -2.45 -2.16 -22.22
C PRO A 220 -2.94 -1.50 -20.93
N PHE A 221 -4.03 -0.73 -21.00
CA PHE A 221 -4.59 -0.03 -19.84
C PHE A 221 -5.06 -0.95 -18.71
N ASN A 222 -5.48 -2.19 -19.00
CA ASN A 222 -5.84 -3.18 -18.01
C ASN A 222 -4.63 -3.77 -17.24
N ARG A 223 -3.42 -3.28 -17.49
CA ARG A 223 -2.18 -3.67 -16.81
C ARG A 223 -1.73 -2.63 -15.79
N ILE A 224 -2.50 -1.54 -15.60
CA ILE A 224 -2.09 -0.45 -14.72
C ILE A 224 -3.20 0.01 -13.77
N MET A 225 -2.79 0.59 -12.65
CA MET A 225 -3.47 1.66 -11.93
C MET A 225 -2.65 2.94 -12.07
N ALA A 226 -3.31 4.10 -12.13
CA ALA A 226 -2.65 5.38 -12.39
C ALA A 226 -2.47 6.17 -11.09
N TYR A 227 -1.23 6.35 -10.63
CA TYR A 227 -0.93 7.30 -9.56
C TYR A 227 -1.02 8.72 -10.10
N VAL A 228 -2.00 9.49 -9.63
CA VAL A 228 -2.29 10.84 -10.13
C VAL A 228 -1.83 11.96 -9.18
N GLY A 229 -1.12 11.60 -8.11
CA GLY A 229 -0.53 12.55 -7.16
C GLY A 229 -1.13 12.45 -5.76
N TYR A 230 -1.08 13.56 -5.03
CA TYR A 230 -1.54 13.62 -3.63
C TYR A 230 -3.01 14.03 -3.47
N THR A 231 -3.64 14.40 -4.58
CA THR A 231 -5.04 14.84 -4.67
C THR A 231 -5.52 14.71 -6.11
N MET A 232 -6.84 14.59 -6.31
CA MET A 232 -7.43 14.77 -7.64
C MET A 232 -7.40 16.26 -7.98
N ASN A 233 -6.53 16.65 -8.93
CA ASN A 233 -6.43 18.04 -9.37
C ASN A 233 -7.46 18.33 -10.47
N PRO A 234 -8.43 19.27 -10.27
CA PRO A 234 -9.45 19.57 -11.29
C PRO A 234 -8.87 20.01 -12.65
N ALA A 235 -7.66 20.57 -12.68
CA ALA A 235 -6.99 20.94 -13.92
C ALA A 235 -6.68 19.74 -14.83
N HIS A 236 -6.70 18.52 -14.30
CA HIS A 236 -6.38 17.29 -15.03
C HIS A 236 -7.59 16.35 -15.20
N GLU A 237 -8.82 16.85 -15.05
CA GLU A 237 -10.04 16.05 -15.13
C GLU A 237 -10.18 15.32 -16.48
N SER A 238 -9.69 15.91 -17.58
CA SER A 238 -9.66 15.27 -18.90
C SER A 238 -8.79 13.99 -18.92
N VAL A 239 -7.66 14.01 -18.19
CA VAL A 239 -6.76 12.86 -18.02
C VAL A 239 -7.46 11.76 -17.23
N TYR A 240 -8.12 12.11 -16.13
CA TYR A 240 -8.85 11.15 -15.29
C TYR A 240 -10.02 10.51 -16.04
N THR A 241 -10.78 11.31 -16.77
CA THR A 241 -11.87 10.82 -17.63
C THR A 241 -11.33 9.88 -18.73
N TYR A 242 -10.21 10.22 -19.37
CA TYR A 242 -9.58 9.36 -20.36
C TYR A 242 -9.15 8.01 -19.79
N LEU A 243 -8.53 8.00 -18.61
CA LEU A 243 -8.10 6.79 -17.90
C LEU A 243 -9.30 5.92 -17.49
N ARG A 244 -10.31 6.52 -16.86
CA ARG A 244 -11.52 5.83 -16.40
C ARG A 244 -12.33 5.21 -17.54
N ASN A 245 -12.44 5.90 -18.66
CA ASN A 245 -13.08 5.35 -19.87
C ASN A 245 -12.35 4.12 -20.44
N ARG A 246 -11.13 3.83 -19.97
CA ARG A 246 -10.33 2.65 -20.31
C ARG A 246 -10.19 1.66 -19.15
N GLY A 247 -11.01 1.83 -18.14
CA GLY A 247 -11.03 0.93 -16.98
C GLY A 247 -9.89 1.16 -15.98
N VAL A 248 -9.15 2.27 -16.07
CA VAL A 248 -8.03 2.57 -15.16
C VAL A 248 -8.51 3.36 -13.96
N MET A 249 -8.20 2.89 -12.76
CA MET A 249 -8.45 3.61 -11.51
C MET A 249 -7.41 4.71 -11.27
N CYS A 250 -7.89 5.89 -10.83
CA CYS A 250 -7.08 7.01 -10.39
C CYS A 250 -6.75 6.88 -8.90
N PHE A 251 -5.48 6.76 -8.59
CA PHE A 251 -4.91 6.52 -7.27
C PHE A 251 -4.25 7.78 -6.72
N ILE A 252 -4.64 8.22 -5.53
CA ILE A 252 -3.98 9.30 -4.81
C ILE A 252 -3.33 8.79 -3.52
N SER A 253 -2.20 9.39 -3.11
CA SER A 253 -1.55 9.12 -1.85
C SER A 253 -1.58 10.34 -0.95
N ILE A 254 -2.38 10.30 0.11
CA ILE A 254 -2.61 11.44 1.01
C ILE A 254 -1.67 11.46 2.23
N HIS A 255 -0.76 10.47 2.35
CA HIS A 255 0.16 10.36 3.49
C HIS A 255 1.08 11.58 3.67
N PRO A 256 1.55 12.29 2.60
CA PRO A 256 2.38 13.48 2.79
C PRO A 256 1.58 14.77 3.04
N THR A 257 0.26 14.72 2.91
CA THR A 257 -0.64 15.89 2.99
C THR A 257 -1.66 15.78 4.12
N ALA A 258 -2.79 15.11 3.89
CA ALA A 258 -3.89 15.01 4.84
C ALA A 258 -3.49 14.26 6.13
N ASP A 259 -2.66 13.21 6.03
CA ASP A 259 -2.19 12.46 7.19
C ASP A 259 -1.22 13.27 8.09
N LYS A 260 -0.63 14.36 7.59
CA LYS A 260 0.24 15.25 8.38
C LYS A 260 -0.52 16.28 9.21
N LYS A 261 -1.83 16.35 9.11
CA LYS A 261 -2.64 17.18 9.99
C LYS A 261 -2.44 16.77 11.44
N LYS A 262 -2.44 17.77 12.36
CA LYS A 262 -2.03 17.56 13.75
C LYS A 262 -3.07 16.80 14.58
N THR A 263 -4.34 17.12 14.36
CA THR A 263 -5.44 16.50 15.12
C THR A 263 -6.26 15.57 14.24
N ASP A 264 -6.94 14.62 14.86
CA ASP A 264 -7.81 13.69 14.15
C ASP A 264 -9.00 14.40 13.49
N LEU A 265 -9.50 15.48 14.10
CA LEU A 265 -10.55 16.31 13.50
C LEU A 265 -10.07 16.97 12.20
N GLU A 266 -8.86 17.52 12.19
CA GLU A 266 -8.27 18.11 10.98
C GLU A 266 -8.02 17.06 9.90
N LYS A 267 -7.58 15.83 10.28
CA LYS A 267 -7.44 14.72 9.34
C LYS A 267 -8.79 14.34 8.73
N VAL A 268 -9.80 14.12 9.56
CA VAL A 268 -11.16 13.78 9.10
C VAL A 268 -11.70 14.81 8.11
N LYS A 269 -11.52 16.12 8.41
CA LYS A 269 -11.89 17.18 7.48
C LYS A 269 -11.16 17.07 6.16
N ALA A 270 -9.83 16.92 6.19
CA ALA A 270 -9.00 16.79 4.98
C ALA A 270 -9.37 15.54 4.18
N TYR A 271 -9.66 14.40 4.83
CA TYR A 271 -10.11 13.18 4.15
C TYR A 271 -11.46 13.36 3.47
N SER A 272 -12.39 14.08 4.13
CA SER A 272 -13.68 14.40 3.53
C SER A 272 -13.53 15.29 2.29
N GLU A 273 -12.60 16.25 2.32
CA GLU A 273 -12.28 17.12 1.18
C GLU A 273 -11.70 16.31 0.01
N GLU A 274 -10.85 15.31 0.27
CA GLU A 274 -10.33 14.43 -0.77
C GLU A 274 -11.41 13.47 -1.33
N LEU A 275 -12.26 12.91 -0.48
CA LEU A 275 -13.35 12.02 -0.91
C LEU A 275 -14.36 12.71 -1.84
N ILE A 276 -14.65 14.02 -1.60
CA ILE A 276 -15.53 14.82 -2.48
C ILE A 276 -14.97 14.90 -3.91
N LYS A 277 -13.65 14.84 -4.09
CA LYS A 277 -12.98 14.84 -5.39
C LYS A 277 -13.04 13.49 -6.11
N LYS A 278 -13.65 12.48 -5.47
CA LYS A 278 -13.92 11.14 -6.03
C LYS A 278 -12.67 10.41 -6.55
N PRO A 279 -11.61 10.25 -5.76
CA PRO A 279 -10.54 9.33 -6.12
C PRO A 279 -11.08 7.89 -6.16
N ASP A 280 -10.45 7.03 -6.96
CA ASP A 280 -10.86 5.63 -7.04
C ASP A 280 -10.09 4.79 -6.00
N ILE A 281 -8.86 5.21 -5.67
CA ILE A 281 -7.99 4.60 -4.65
C ILE A 281 -7.40 5.71 -3.79
N ILE A 282 -7.39 5.50 -2.47
CA ILE A 282 -6.71 6.38 -1.50
C ILE A 282 -5.66 5.57 -0.72
N GLU A 283 -4.41 6.03 -0.75
CA GLU A 283 -3.36 5.54 0.13
C GLU A 283 -3.17 6.48 1.32
N THR A 284 -3.08 5.89 2.53
CA THR A 284 -3.01 6.61 3.80
C THR A 284 -2.19 5.86 4.85
N ASP A 285 -1.54 6.60 5.75
CA ASP A 285 -0.94 6.08 6.98
C ASP A 285 -2.03 5.52 7.95
N TYR A 286 -3.28 5.96 7.80
CA TYR A 286 -4.36 5.72 8.77
C TYR A 286 -5.62 5.10 8.13
N PRO A 287 -5.56 3.90 7.58
CA PRO A 287 -6.73 3.25 6.94
C PRO A 287 -7.96 3.19 7.84
N ALA A 288 -7.78 3.08 9.15
CA ALA A 288 -8.87 2.96 10.11
C ALA A 288 -9.89 4.12 10.08
N PHE A 289 -9.49 5.31 9.62
CA PHE A 289 -10.41 6.44 9.44
C PHE A 289 -11.44 6.23 8.32
N PHE A 290 -11.20 5.30 7.40
CA PHE A 290 -12.06 5.00 6.25
C PHE A 290 -12.98 3.79 6.49
N MET A 291 -13.11 3.36 7.73
CA MET A 291 -13.99 2.26 8.09
C MET A 291 -15.46 2.59 7.80
N ASN A 292 -16.13 1.76 6.99
CA ASN A 292 -17.57 1.87 6.78
C ASN A 292 -18.31 1.46 8.07
N GLU A 293 -19.35 2.22 8.45
CA GLU A 293 -20.34 1.72 9.41
C GLU A 293 -21.12 0.56 8.75
N LYS A 294 -21.14 -0.57 9.43
CA LYS A 294 -22.03 -1.68 9.06
C LYS A 294 -23.46 -1.36 9.44
#